data_8d21159b38f8b068a853105d6e751072
#
_entry.id   8d21159b38f8b068a853105d6e751072
#
_cell.length_a   1.000
_cell.length_b   1.000
_cell.length_c   1.000
_cell.angle_alpha   90.00
_cell.angle_beta   90.00
_cell.angle_gamma   90.00
#
_symmetry.space_group_name_H-M   'P 1'
#
loop_
_entity.id
_entity.type
_entity.pdbx_description
1 polymer ?
#
loop_
_entity_poly.entity_id
_entity_poly.type
_entity_poly.pdbx_seq_one_letter_code
_entity_poly.pdbx_strand_id
1 'polypeptide(L)'
;MKDIILRNSERVFALLLTGIFLALLYFGNEKGLHLWFESGRESGSLGLVTGIFIVFLLGLIAIIWILTDRFLLFVLTKMGYYSEDWSKVVGVIIGKRIAKAPRTRANHFLVVKVGDTKRNFFVSQSNFNILEKDGNLWLRKVRVHYKGRVVRTFYELADRY
;
A
#
# COMPACT_ATOMS: atom_id res chain seq x y z
N MET A 1 -7.22 -12.30 4.48
CA MET A 1 -6.64 -12.68 5.80
C MET A 1 -5.25 -12.08 6.01
N LYS A 2 -4.33 -12.06 5.00
CA LYS A 2 -3.05 -11.33 5.04
C LYS A 2 -3.25 -9.87 5.46
N ASP A 3 -4.21 -9.16 4.82
CA ASP A 3 -4.50 -7.76 5.11
C ASP A 3 -5.09 -7.52 6.51
N ILE A 4 -5.60 -8.55 7.18
CA ILE A 4 -6.15 -8.42 8.54
C ILE A 4 -5.08 -8.69 9.58
N ILE A 5 -4.29 -9.75 9.42
CA ILE A 5 -3.27 -10.14 10.43
C ILE A 5 -2.06 -9.18 10.35
N LEU A 6 -1.52 -8.92 9.15
CA LEU A 6 -0.46 -7.95 8.96
C LEU A 6 -0.96 -6.55 9.33
N ARG A 7 -2.11 -6.14 8.80
CA ARG A 7 -2.68 -4.81 9.05
C ARG A 7 -2.95 -4.51 10.52
N ASN A 8 -3.34 -5.50 11.33
CA ASN A 8 -3.56 -5.28 12.76
C ASN A 8 -2.24 -5.21 13.54
N SER A 9 -1.29 -6.11 13.26
CA SER A 9 0.04 -6.05 13.89
C SER A 9 0.84 -4.82 13.46
N GLU A 10 0.77 -4.42 12.20
CA GLU A 10 1.35 -3.20 11.65
C GLU A 10 0.78 -1.96 12.33
N ARG A 11 -0.54 -1.88 12.49
CA ARG A 11 -1.21 -0.76 13.16
C ARG A 11 -0.81 -0.65 14.63
N VAL A 12 -0.81 -1.76 15.36
CA VAL A 12 -0.40 -1.76 16.77
C VAL A 12 1.05 -1.33 16.93
N PHE A 13 1.95 -1.85 16.08
CA PHE A 13 3.36 -1.51 16.13
C PHE A 13 3.63 -0.05 15.70
N ALA A 14 2.95 0.43 14.65
CA ALA A 14 3.02 1.83 14.23
C ALA A 14 2.48 2.78 15.30
N LEU A 15 1.37 2.43 15.98
CA LEU A 15 0.83 3.21 17.09
C LEU A 15 1.79 3.26 18.28
N LEU A 16 2.41 2.14 18.64
CA LEU A 16 3.42 2.08 19.70
C LEU A 16 4.63 2.96 19.37
N LEU A 17 5.19 2.85 18.16
CA LEU A 17 6.31 3.69 17.72
C LEU A 17 5.92 5.17 17.70
N THR A 18 4.73 5.49 17.21
CA THR A 18 4.23 6.87 17.22
C THR A 18 4.09 7.40 18.64
N GLY A 19 3.56 6.59 19.57
CA GLY A 19 3.44 6.95 20.98
C GLY A 19 4.81 7.18 21.65
N ILE A 20 5.78 6.30 21.41
CA ILE A 20 7.15 6.45 21.90
C ILE A 20 7.79 7.73 21.34
N PHE A 21 7.63 7.97 20.04
CA PHE A 21 8.18 9.15 19.38
C PHE A 21 7.57 10.45 19.94
N LEU A 22 6.26 10.51 20.14
CA LEU A 22 5.58 11.65 20.75
C LEU A 22 6.02 11.88 22.20
N ALA A 23 6.19 10.79 22.96
CA ALA A 23 6.72 10.88 24.33
C ALA A 23 8.16 11.42 24.34
N LEU A 24 9.04 10.93 23.44
CA LEU A 24 10.41 11.44 23.32
C LEU A 24 10.45 12.90 22.90
N LEU A 25 9.58 13.33 21.98
CA LEU A 25 9.43 14.74 21.61
C LEU A 25 9.00 15.60 22.80
N TYR A 26 8.02 15.14 23.55
CA TYR A 26 7.50 15.86 24.70
C TYR A 26 8.55 15.98 25.81
N PHE A 27 9.09 14.86 26.27
CA PHE A 27 10.06 14.83 27.38
C PHE A 27 11.46 15.30 26.99
N GLY A 28 11.87 15.06 25.73
CA GLY A 28 13.21 15.42 25.26
C GLY A 28 13.35 16.89 24.85
N ASN A 29 12.26 17.60 24.58
CA ASN A 29 12.31 18.96 24.05
C ASN A 29 11.24 19.90 24.63
N GLU A 30 10.84 19.67 25.89
CA GLU A 30 9.81 20.47 26.57
C GLU A 30 10.13 21.96 26.55
N LYS A 31 11.37 22.34 26.86
CA LYS A 31 11.84 23.74 26.85
C LYS A 31 11.84 24.35 25.43
N GLY A 32 12.26 23.59 24.42
CA GLY A 32 12.31 24.07 23.04
C GLY A 32 10.91 24.29 22.44
N LEU A 33 9.97 23.39 22.71
CA LEU A 33 8.58 23.54 22.31
C LEU A 33 7.93 24.75 22.98
N HIS A 34 8.16 24.92 24.28
CA HIS A 34 7.65 26.07 25.04
C HIS A 34 8.15 27.40 24.45
N LEU A 35 9.46 27.53 24.20
CA LEU A 35 10.03 28.72 23.59
C LEU A 35 9.46 29.00 22.19
N TRP A 36 9.22 27.98 21.41
CA TRP A 36 8.66 28.11 20.06
C TRP A 36 7.22 28.65 20.06
N PHE A 37 6.38 28.14 20.96
CA PHE A 37 5.01 28.60 21.14
C PHE A 37 4.94 30.00 21.78
N GLU A 38 5.83 30.33 22.74
CA GLU A 38 5.94 31.68 23.30
C GLU A 38 6.31 32.71 22.26
N SER A 39 7.35 32.47 21.45
CA SER A 39 7.75 33.34 20.36
C SER A 39 6.60 33.57 19.34
N GLY A 40 5.82 32.52 19.01
CA GLY A 40 4.64 32.65 18.16
C GLY A 40 3.52 33.49 18.80
N ARG A 41 3.39 33.42 20.12
CA ARG A 41 2.41 34.22 20.87
C ARG A 41 2.79 35.71 20.90
N GLU A 42 4.05 36.00 21.17
CA GLU A 42 4.59 37.37 21.22
C GLU A 42 4.52 38.07 19.85
N SER A 43 4.80 37.33 18.76
CA SER A 43 4.73 37.82 17.39
C SER A 43 3.32 37.93 16.81
N GLY A 44 2.28 37.50 17.54
CA GLY A 44 0.91 37.45 17.05
C GLY A 44 0.66 36.37 15.95
N SER A 45 1.65 35.52 15.67
CA SER A 45 1.61 34.49 14.63
C SER A 45 1.34 33.08 15.19
N LEU A 46 0.78 32.97 16.38
CA LEU A 46 0.53 31.72 17.08
C LEU A 46 -0.22 30.69 16.21
N GLY A 47 -1.24 31.14 15.46
CA GLY A 47 -2.02 30.26 14.59
C GLY A 47 -1.18 29.66 13.47
N LEU A 48 -0.28 30.44 12.86
CA LEU A 48 0.61 29.99 11.80
C LEU A 48 1.67 29.02 12.34
N VAL A 49 2.28 29.33 13.47
CA VAL A 49 3.27 28.46 14.17
C VAL A 49 2.65 27.12 14.53
N THR A 50 1.44 27.14 15.11
CA THR A 50 0.70 25.92 15.46
C THR A 50 0.35 25.10 14.21
N GLY A 51 -0.10 25.76 13.11
CA GLY A 51 -0.40 25.11 11.84
C GLY A 51 0.82 24.41 11.25
N ILE A 52 1.98 25.06 11.19
CA ILE A 52 3.23 24.47 10.71
C ILE A 52 3.62 23.27 11.56
N PHE A 53 3.51 23.38 12.88
CA PHE A 53 3.84 22.29 13.80
C PHE A 53 2.96 21.06 13.57
N ILE A 54 1.64 21.24 13.41
CA ILE A 54 0.69 20.15 13.11
C ILE A 54 1.04 19.47 11.79
N VAL A 55 1.30 20.23 10.72
CA VAL A 55 1.67 19.67 9.42
C VAL A 55 2.97 18.86 9.50
N PHE A 56 3.96 19.38 10.19
CA PHE A 56 5.23 18.68 10.42
C PHE A 56 5.02 17.37 11.20
N LEU A 57 4.21 17.40 12.25
CA LEU A 57 3.91 16.23 13.08
C LEU A 57 3.17 15.15 12.28
N LEU A 58 2.17 15.54 11.47
CA LEU A 58 1.47 14.61 10.58
C LEU A 58 2.40 14.00 9.53
N GLY A 59 3.32 14.79 8.97
CA GLY A 59 4.34 14.31 8.04
C GLY A 59 5.27 13.27 8.68
N LEU A 60 5.74 13.50 9.89
CA LEU A 60 6.54 12.53 10.64
C LEU A 60 5.80 11.24 10.95
N ILE A 61 4.54 11.33 11.37
CA ILE A 61 3.68 10.16 11.61
C ILE A 61 3.55 9.33 10.31
N ALA A 62 3.29 9.98 9.18
CA ALA A 62 3.19 9.30 7.89
C ALA A 62 4.50 8.57 7.51
N ILE A 63 5.66 9.20 7.72
CA ILE A 63 6.97 8.60 7.49
C ILE A 63 7.17 7.38 8.39
N ILE A 64 6.85 7.48 9.68
CA ILE A 64 6.96 6.36 10.62
C ILE A 64 6.10 5.18 10.14
N TRP A 65 4.89 5.42 9.66
CA TRP A 65 4.00 4.37 9.17
C TRP A 65 4.57 3.67 7.94
N ILE A 66 5.09 4.43 6.98
CA ILE A 66 5.71 3.88 5.75
C ILE A 66 6.95 3.04 6.10
N LEU A 67 7.80 3.55 6.99
CA LEU A 67 9.02 2.84 7.41
C LEU A 67 8.69 1.57 8.19
N THR A 68 7.67 1.61 9.04
CA THR A 68 7.22 0.44 9.82
C THR A 68 6.76 -0.69 8.92
N ASP A 69 5.98 -0.39 7.90
CA ASP A 69 5.50 -1.37 6.92
C ASP A 69 6.67 -2.09 6.23
N ARG A 70 7.64 -1.33 5.76
CA ARG A 70 8.84 -1.85 5.09
C ARG A 70 9.70 -2.69 6.02
N PHE A 71 9.93 -2.18 7.23
CA PHE A 71 10.74 -2.86 8.25
C PHE A 71 10.11 -4.17 8.70
N LEU A 72 8.80 -4.18 8.96
CA LEU A 72 8.08 -5.38 9.39
C LEU A 72 8.14 -6.47 8.31
N LEU A 73 7.90 -6.12 7.05
CA LEU A 73 8.03 -7.05 5.93
C LEU A 73 9.46 -7.61 5.82
N PHE A 74 10.47 -6.76 5.97
CA PHE A 74 11.86 -7.18 5.96
C PHE A 74 12.16 -8.19 7.08
N VAL A 75 11.74 -7.89 8.31
CA VAL A 75 11.94 -8.78 9.47
C VAL A 75 11.21 -10.11 9.27
N LEU A 76 9.94 -10.10 8.88
CA LEU A 76 9.15 -11.31 8.65
C LEU A 76 9.76 -12.20 7.54
N THR A 77 10.31 -11.57 6.49
CA THR A 77 11.01 -12.29 5.42
C THR A 77 12.29 -12.92 5.93
N LYS A 78 13.10 -12.19 6.70
CA LYS A 78 14.35 -12.69 7.30
C LYS A 78 14.11 -13.82 8.29
N MET A 79 13.00 -13.78 9.04
CA MET A 79 12.60 -14.84 9.97
C MET A 79 11.97 -16.06 9.25
N GLY A 80 11.83 -16.05 7.93
CA GLY A 80 11.19 -17.12 7.17
C GLY A 80 9.68 -17.24 7.37
N TYR A 81 9.06 -16.28 8.06
CA TYR A 81 7.61 -16.26 8.26
C TYR A 81 6.83 -15.76 7.04
N TYR A 82 7.50 -15.04 6.14
CA TYR A 82 6.92 -14.52 4.92
C TYR A 82 7.75 -14.93 3.72
N SER A 83 7.11 -15.53 2.72
CA SER A 83 7.71 -15.80 1.41
C SER A 83 6.67 -15.66 0.30
N GLU A 84 7.15 -15.37 -0.89
CA GLU A 84 6.33 -15.31 -2.10
C GLU A 84 6.89 -16.27 -3.14
N ASP A 85 6.03 -17.18 -3.59
CA ASP A 85 6.31 -18.04 -4.76
C ASP A 85 5.52 -17.54 -5.94
N TRP A 86 6.09 -17.63 -7.12
CA TRP A 86 5.39 -17.30 -8.33
C TRP A 86 5.53 -18.39 -9.39
N SER A 87 4.51 -18.54 -10.22
CA SER A 87 4.50 -19.43 -11.36
C SER A 87 3.80 -18.75 -12.54
N LYS A 88 4.29 -19.04 -13.75
CA LYS A 88 3.60 -18.58 -14.97
C LYS A 88 2.37 -19.45 -15.19
N VAL A 89 1.25 -18.83 -15.53
CA VAL A 89 0.00 -19.51 -15.90
C VAL A 89 -0.60 -18.82 -17.12
N VAL A 90 -1.34 -19.57 -17.91
CA VAL A 90 -2.06 -19.04 -19.08
C VAL A 90 -3.51 -18.78 -18.68
N GLY A 91 -3.99 -17.59 -18.98
CA GLY A 91 -5.40 -17.23 -18.91
C GLY A 91 -5.97 -16.98 -20.30
N VAL A 92 -7.25 -17.21 -20.47
CA VAL A 92 -7.96 -16.94 -21.74
C VAL A 92 -8.82 -15.69 -21.56
N ILE A 93 -8.70 -14.74 -22.48
CA ILE A 93 -9.48 -13.50 -22.49
C ILE A 93 -10.90 -13.84 -22.94
N ILE A 94 -11.85 -13.82 -22.01
CA ILE A 94 -13.27 -14.13 -22.28
C ILE A 94 -14.12 -12.89 -22.55
N GLY A 95 -13.58 -11.70 -22.29
CA GLY A 95 -14.29 -10.46 -22.54
C GLY A 95 -13.48 -9.21 -22.26
N LYS A 96 -14.02 -8.10 -22.69
CA LYS A 96 -13.48 -6.76 -22.52
C LYS A 96 -14.53 -5.89 -21.83
N ARG A 97 -14.10 -5.06 -20.88
CA ARG A 97 -15.00 -4.16 -20.15
C ARG A 97 -14.38 -2.79 -20.03
N ILE A 98 -15.17 -1.75 -20.30
CA ILE A 98 -14.81 -0.37 -20.05
C ILE A 98 -15.63 0.14 -18.87
N ALA A 99 -14.97 0.60 -17.81
CA ALA A 99 -15.61 1.29 -16.70
C ALA A 99 -15.34 2.78 -16.82
N LYS A 100 -16.38 3.57 -16.97
CA LYS A 100 -16.31 5.02 -17.09
C LYS A 100 -17.08 5.62 -15.90
N ALA A 101 -16.40 6.36 -15.04
CA ALA A 101 -17.04 7.15 -14.01
C ALA A 101 -17.20 8.61 -14.52
N PRO A 102 -18.21 9.34 -14.05
CA PRO A 102 -18.39 10.74 -14.41
C PRO A 102 -17.11 11.54 -14.13
N ARG A 103 -16.67 12.34 -15.10
CA ARG A 103 -15.48 13.21 -15.00
C ARG A 103 -14.11 12.50 -14.85
N THR A 104 -14.02 11.18 -15.06
CA THR A 104 -12.75 10.43 -15.01
C THR A 104 -12.42 9.82 -16.37
N ARG A 105 -11.13 9.45 -16.56
CA ARG A 105 -10.71 8.68 -17.72
C ARG A 105 -11.34 7.29 -17.69
N ALA A 106 -11.66 6.76 -18.86
CA ALA A 106 -12.16 5.40 -18.97
C ALA A 106 -11.09 4.38 -18.52
N ASN A 107 -11.49 3.50 -17.63
CA ASN A 107 -10.64 2.37 -17.20
C ASN A 107 -10.96 1.15 -18.04
N HIS A 108 -9.93 0.53 -18.60
CA HIS A 108 -10.04 -0.62 -19.50
C HIS A 108 -9.68 -1.89 -18.75
N PHE A 109 -10.57 -2.88 -18.80
CA PHE A 109 -10.39 -4.16 -18.11
C PHE A 109 -10.52 -5.32 -19.09
N LEU A 110 -9.62 -6.27 -18.97
CA LEU A 110 -9.75 -7.59 -19.59
C LEU A 110 -10.38 -8.55 -18.58
N VAL A 111 -11.41 -9.25 -19.01
CA VAL A 111 -11.99 -10.35 -18.21
C VAL A 111 -11.30 -11.63 -18.67
N VAL A 112 -10.51 -12.22 -17.79
CA VAL A 112 -9.67 -13.37 -18.10
C VAL A 112 -10.13 -14.57 -17.28
N LYS A 113 -10.29 -15.72 -17.91
CA LYS A 113 -10.53 -17.00 -17.26
C LYS A 113 -9.19 -17.66 -16.96
N VAL A 114 -8.97 -17.99 -15.68
CA VAL A 114 -7.78 -18.71 -15.20
C VAL A 114 -8.26 -19.95 -14.45
N GLY A 115 -8.14 -21.11 -15.08
CA GLY A 115 -8.83 -22.32 -14.61
C GLY A 115 -10.34 -22.07 -14.56
N ASP A 116 -10.98 -22.31 -13.42
CA ASP A 116 -12.42 -22.11 -13.22
C ASP A 116 -12.80 -20.70 -12.73
N THR A 117 -11.81 -19.83 -12.52
CA THR A 117 -12.07 -18.49 -11.98
C THR A 117 -11.99 -17.40 -13.05
N LYS A 118 -12.90 -16.42 -12.96
CA LYS A 118 -12.88 -15.20 -13.79
C LYS A 118 -12.24 -14.07 -13.00
N ARG A 119 -11.33 -13.31 -13.63
CA ARG A 119 -10.61 -12.18 -13.03
C ARG A 119 -10.61 -10.98 -13.97
N ASN A 120 -10.71 -9.78 -13.41
CA ASN A 120 -10.59 -8.54 -14.15
C ASN A 120 -9.17 -7.98 -13.99
N PHE A 121 -8.52 -7.70 -15.11
CA PHE A 121 -7.21 -7.09 -15.15
C PHE A 121 -7.30 -5.71 -15.76
N PHE A 122 -6.80 -4.71 -15.04
CA PHE A 122 -6.65 -3.37 -15.57
C PHE A 122 -5.51 -3.34 -16.60
N VAL A 123 -5.77 -2.76 -17.77
CA VAL A 123 -4.80 -2.64 -18.85
C VAL A 123 -4.82 -1.24 -19.44
N SER A 124 -3.74 -0.85 -20.11
CA SER A 124 -3.69 0.39 -20.88
C SER A 124 -4.68 0.33 -22.04
N GLN A 125 -5.09 1.48 -22.55
CA GLN A 125 -5.98 1.56 -23.71
C GLN A 125 -5.36 0.90 -24.96
N SER A 126 -4.05 1.04 -25.16
CA SER A 126 -3.33 0.39 -26.27
C SER A 126 -3.43 -1.13 -26.18
N ASN A 127 -3.13 -1.70 -25.02
CA ASN A 127 -3.22 -3.15 -24.81
C ASN A 127 -4.66 -3.67 -24.90
N PHE A 128 -5.63 -2.89 -24.43
CA PHE A 128 -7.04 -3.23 -24.56
C PHE A 128 -7.49 -3.33 -26.04
N ASN A 129 -6.93 -2.50 -26.91
CA ASN A 129 -7.26 -2.54 -28.34
C ASN A 129 -6.60 -3.70 -29.07
N ILE A 130 -5.33 -4.03 -28.72
CA ILE A 130 -4.54 -5.05 -29.39
C ILE A 130 -4.94 -6.46 -28.98
N LEU A 131 -5.23 -6.68 -27.68
CA LEU A 131 -5.53 -8.00 -27.15
C LEU A 131 -6.97 -8.41 -27.53
N GLU A 132 -7.11 -9.52 -28.22
CA GLU A 132 -8.39 -10.02 -28.72
C GLU A 132 -9.09 -10.95 -27.73
N LYS A 133 -10.40 -11.09 -27.88
CA LYS A 133 -11.19 -12.10 -27.18
C LYS A 133 -10.72 -13.49 -27.64
N ASP A 134 -10.77 -14.44 -26.72
CA ASP A 134 -10.27 -15.82 -26.87
C ASP A 134 -8.74 -15.94 -27.05
N GLY A 135 -8.03 -14.81 -26.98
CA GLY A 135 -6.57 -14.78 -26.94
C GLY A 135 -6.01 -15.29 -25.61
N ASN A 136 -4.84 -15.89 -25.70
CA ASN A 136 -4.08 -16.33 -24.52
C ASN A 136 -3.33 -15.17 -23.89
N LEU A 137 -3.39 -15.09 -22.58
CA LEU A 137 -2.67 -14.08 -21.80
C LEU A 137 -1.77 -14.75 -20.76
N TRP A 138 -0.50 -14.41 -20.76
CA TRP A 138 0.44 -14.87 -19.75
C TRP A 138 0.25 -14.10 -18.45
N LEU A 139 0.04 -14.84 -17.39
CA LEU A 139 -0.16 -14.31 -16.05
C LEU A 139 0.89 -14.87 -15.10
N ARG A 140 1.29 -14.04 -14.15
CA ARG A 140 2.09 -14.43 -13.00
C ARG A 140 1.13 -14.76 -11.85
N LYS A 141 1.06 -16.02 -11.48
CA LYS A 141 0.35 -16.47 -10.29
C LYS A 141 1.28 -16.33 -9.10
N VAL A 142 0.95 -15.45 -8.17
CA VAL A 142 1.72 -15.22 -6.95
C VAL A 142 1.01 -15.86 -5.77
N ARG A 143 1.71 -16.72 -5.03
CA ARG A 143 1.26 -17.30 -3.78
C ARG A 143 2.05 -16.69 -2.64
N VAL A 144 1.34 -16.14 -1.69
CA VAL A 144 1.93 -15.58 -0.49
C VAL A 144 1.82 -16.59 0.64
N HIS A 145 2.95 -16.94 1.22
CA HIS A 145 3.06 -17.84 2.35
C HIS A 145 3.27 -17.04 3.64
N TYR A 146 2.58 -17.44 4.69
CA TYR A 146 2.82 -16.95 6.04
C TYR A 146 2.87 -18.13 7.00
N LYS A 147 3.98 -18.28 7.75
CA LYS A 147 4.24 -19.44 8.61
C LYS A 147 4.03 -20.77 7.88
N GLY A 148 4.55 -20.88 6.65
CA GLY A 148 4.48 -22.10 5.84
C GLY A 148 3.10 -22.40 5.21
N ARG A 149 2.08 -21.57 5.44
CA ARG A 149 0.74 -21.74 4.85
C ARG A 149 0.46 -20.71 3.78
N VAL A 150 -0.17 -21.12 2.67
CA VAL A 150 -0.63 -20.19 1.64
C VAL A 150 -1.80 -19.37 2.19
N VAL A 151 -1.57 -18.08 2.41
CA VAL A 151 -2.59 -17.15 2.94
C VAL A 151 -3.29 -16.35 1.85
N ARG A 152 -2.63 -16.19 0.69
CA ARG A 152 -3.19 -15.46 -0.44
C ARG A 152 -2.65 -16.00 -1.76
N THR A 153 -3.52 -16.04 -2.76
CA THR A 153 -3.15 -16.26 -4.16
C THR A 153 -3.74 -15.13 -4.99
N PHE A 154 -2.92 -14.48 -5.79
CA PHE A 154 -3.39 -13.47 -6.74
C PHE A 154 -2.66 -13.63 -8.07
N TYR A 155 -3.19 -12.94 -9.10
CA TYR A 155 -2.65 -13.01 -10.45
C TYR A 155 -2.30 -11.61 -10.91
N GLU A 156 -1.17 -11.50 -11.58
CA GLU A 156 -0.66 -10.28 -12.20
C GLU A 156 -0.39 -10.52 -13.68
N LEU A 157 -0.38 -9.50 -14.47
CA LEU A 157 0.09 -9.59 -15.86
C LEU A 157 1.59 -9.92 -15.84
N ALA A 158 2.00 -10.95 -16.58
CA ALA A 158 3.37 -11.47 -16.52
C ALA A 158 4.38 -10.51 -17.17
N ASP A 159 3.95 -9.75 -18.17
CA ASP A 159 4.80 -8.79 -18.88
C ASP A 159 4.03 -7.49 -19.16
N ARG A 160 4.77 -6.41 -19.31
CA ARG A 160 4.26 -5.17 -19.89
C ARG A 160 4.07 -5.41 -21.39
N TYR A 161 2.86 -5.73 -21.79
CA TYR A 161 2.47 -5.68 -23.18
C TYR A 161 2.42 -4.23 -23.65
#